data_780664f764a46df29f7b5337d1239203
#
_entry.id   780664f764a46df29f7b5337d1239203
#
_cell.length_a   1.000
_cell.length_b   1.000
_cell.length_c   1.000
_cell.angle_alpha   90.00
_cell.angle_beta   90.00
_cell.angle_gamma   90.00
#
_symmetry.space_group_name_H-M   'P 1'
#
loop_
_entity.id
_entity.type
_entity.pdbx_description
1 polymer ?
#
loop_
_entity_poly.entity_id
_entity_poly.type
_entity_poly.pdbx_seq_one_letter_code
_entity_poly.pdbx_strand_id
1 'polypeptide(L)'
;MEVNIKIVGLGEGGARAISKMIAAGVGRNKSVEFIAIGNDENILLTSTARKNIFLNRDMAMIYKNIFDALNGAKIIFIVGGLAGNAARISVPIIVSFAKTYDAATVAFICKPSVLENVTRKINADYTLNHLREVDTLFAVPAEKFFMFCINRPQISLAELFDVADDIFCRGVKNFLEIISKDVSLSKRGNAAFGYGDAATALDAVKLAAKFPILEEDEIKTAQKVFVHLASGTPLPLSSLDAAQKFIKNQLQPEAEFLSREEINPLFGEKVFATIICTRK
;
A
#
# COMPACT_ATOMS: atom_id res chain seq x y z
N MET A 1 -17.39 -10.33 -13.69
CA MET A 1 -16.02 -10.79 -14.08
C MET A 1 -15.10 -10.56 -12.92
N GLU A 2 -14.35 -11.58 -12.54
CA GLU A 2 -13.37 -11.47 -11.45
C GLU A 2 -12.20 -10.59 -11.92
N VAL A 3 -11.85 -9.57 -11.14
CA VAL A 3 -10.80 -8.61 -11.52
C VAL A 3 -9.45 -9.26 -11.28
N ASN A 4 -8.63 -9.43 -12.33
CA ASN A 4 -7.29 -10.00 -12.21
C ASN A 4 -6.31 -8.96 -11.62
N ILE A 5 -5.78 -9.26 -10.44
CA ILE A 5 -4.94 -8.36 -9.66
C ILE A 5 -3.55 -8.97 -9.51
N LYS A 6 -2.52 -8.19 -9.83
CA LYS A 6 -1.12 -8.57 -9.60
C LYS A 6 -0.53 -7.71 -8.48
N ILE A 7 0.10 -8.35 -7.50
CA ILE A 7 0.85 -7.67 -6.45
C ILE A 7 2.33 -7.98 -6.64
N VAL A 8 3.09 -6.94 -6.97
CA VAL A 8 4.51 -7.03 -7.35
C VAL A 8 5.37 -6.49 -6.24
N GLY A 9 6.16 -7.35 -5.61
CA GLY A 9 7.15 -6.97 -4.59
C GLY A 9 8.53 -6.77 -5.19
N LEU A 10 9.14 -5.63 -4.89
CA LEU A 10 10.41 -5.21 -5.46
C LEU A 10 11.54 -5.32 -4.44
N GLY A 11 12.55 -6.12 -4.77
CA GLY A 11 13.72 -6.38 -3.92
C GLY A 11 13.38 -7.12 -2.62
N GLU A 12 14.31 -7.13 -1.69
CA GLU A 12 14.19 -7.85 -0.42
C GLU A 12 12.95 -7.42 0.39
N GLY A 13 12.78 -6.12 0.61
CA GLY A 13 11.63 -5.60 1.36
C GLY A 13 10.30 -5.94 0.70
N GLY A 14 10.22 -5.85 -0.64
CA GLY A 14 9.02 -6.24 -1.38
C GLY A 14 8.74 -7.73 -1.29
N ALA A 15 9.75 -8.59 -1.38
CA ALA A 15 9.61 -10.04 -1.25
C ALA A 15 9.14 -10.46 0.15
N ARG A 16 9.67 -9.81 1.22
CA ARG A 16 9.19 -10.03 2.60
C ARG A 16 7.75 -9.57 2.78
N ALA A 17 7.43 -8.36 2.33
CA ALA A 17 6.07 -7.81 2.43
C ALA A 17 5.05 -8.73 1.72
N ILE A 18 5.37 -9.24 0.52
CA ILE A 18 4.53 -10.22 -0.19
C ILE A 18 4.35 -11.51 0.62
N SER A 19 5.43 -12.08 1.14
CA SER A 19 5.36 -13.32 1.95
C SER A 19 4.45 -13.12 3.17
N LYS A 20 4.53 -11.96 3.80
CA LYS A 20 3.64 -11.58 4.91
C LYS A 20 2.19 -11.42 4.48
N MET A 21 1.93 -10.78 3.32
CA MET A 21 0.58 -10.67 2.75
C MET A 21 -0.05 -12.02 2.45
N ILE A 22 0.72 -12.95 1.88
CA ILE A 22 0.27 -14.31 1.59
C ILE A 22 -0.07 -15.05 2.89
N ALA A 23 0.79 -14.97 3.90
CA ALA A 23 0.56 -15.56 5.22
C ALA A 23 -0.69 -14.98 5.90
N ALA A 24 -0.92 -13.67 5.77
CA ALA A 24 -2.09 -12.97 6.28
C ALA A 24 -3.37 -13.20 5.44
N GLY A 25 -3.30 -13.99 4.37
CA GLY A 25 -4.44 -14.32 3.52
C GLY A 25 -4.95 -13.17 2.66
N VAL A 26 -4.12 -12.18 2.36
CA VAL A 26 -4.49 -11.07 1.47
C VAL A 26 -4.90 -11.63 0.11
N GLY A 27 -6.06 -11.21 -0.38
CA GLY A 27 -6.57 -11.63 -1.69
C GLY A 27 -7.02 -13.08 -1.82
N ARG A 28 -7.13 -13.85 -0.70
CA ARG A 28 -7.46 -15.28 -0.72
C ARG A 28 -8.79 -15.61 -1.44
N ASN A 29 -9.73 -14.68 -1.42
CA ASN A 29 -11.06 -14.83 -2.06
C ASN A 29 -11.18 -14.00 -3.35
N LYS A 30 -10.05 -13.60 -3.97
CA LYS A 30 -9.99 -12.75 -5.15
C LYS A 30 -8.96 -13.31 -6.13
N SER A 31 -9.09 -12.94 -7.40
CA SER A 31 -8.08 -13.28 -8.42
C SER A 31 -6.80 -12.46 -8.21
N VAL A 32 -6.03 -12.79 -7.18
CA VAL A 32 -4.78 -12.13 -6.82
C VAL A 32 -3.60 -13.05 -7.07
N GLU A 33 -2.61 -12.57 -7.81
CA GLU A 33 -1.34 -13.24 -8.03
C GLU A 33 -0.18 -12.40 -7.49
N PHE A 34 0.70 -13.06 -6.71
CA PHE A 34 1.87 -12.44 -6.12
C PHE A 34 3.11 -12.72 -6.95
N ILE A 35 3.89 -11.68 -7.23
CA ILE A 35 5.11 -11.72 -8.04
C ILE A 35 6.23 -11.04 -7.25
N ALA A 36 7.35 -11.72 -7.02
CA ALA A 36 8.54 -11.12 -6.43
C ALA A 36 9.59 -10.86 -7.52
N ILE A 37 10.18 -9.68 -7.53
CA ILE A 37 11.22 -9.28 -8.47
C ILE A 37 12.46 -8.83 -7.69
N GLY A 38 13.62 -9.43 -7.96
CA GLY A 38 14.85 -9.11 -7.24
C GLY A 38 16.11 -9.47 -8.01
N ASN A 39 17.23 -8.97 -7.51
CA ASN A 39 18.58 -9.22 -8.03
C ASN A 39 19.43 -10.11 -7.10
N ASP A 40 18.82 -10.74 -6.10
CA ASP A 40 19.40 -11.72 -5.20
C ASP A 40 18.56 -13.00 -5.26
N GLU A 41 19.17 -14.09 -5.74
CA GLU A 41 18.50 -15.39 -5.86
C GLU A 41 18.10 -15.97 -4.51
N ASN A 42 18.94 -15.80 -3.46
CA ASN A 42 18.65 -16.35 -2.15
C ASN A 42 17.38 -15.72 -1.57
N ILE A 43 17.21 -14.39 -1.75
CA ILE A 43 16.03 -13.68 -1.31
C ILE A 43 14.78 -14.16 -2.08
N LEU A 44 14.91 -14.35 -3.38
CA LEU A 44 13.79 -14.85 -4.20
C LEU A 44 13.42 -16.30 -3.85
N LEU A 45 14.39 -17.15 -3.53
CA LEU A 45 14.15 -18.52 -3.10
C LEU A 45 13.38 -18.62 -1.78
N THR A 46 13.53 -17.62 -0.90
CA THR A 46 12.78 -17.55 0.37
C THR A 46 11.40 -16.90 0.22
N SER A 47 11.13 -16.28 -0.92
CA SER A 47 9.83 -15.66 -1.20
C SER A 47 8.76 -16.76 -1.43
N THR A 48 7.59 -16.57 -0.81
CA THR A 48 6.42 -17.41 -1.00
C THR A 48 5.54 -16.98 -2.19
N ALA A 49 6.00 -16.01 -2.98
CA ALA A 49 5.32 -15.57 -4.20
C ALA A 49 5.18 -16.71 -5.20
N ARG A 50 4.05 -16.72 -5.92
CA ARG A 50 3.81 -17.73 -6.96
C ARG A 50 4.79 -17.62 -8.13
N LYS A 51 5.27 -16.41 -8.42
CA LYS A 51 6.22 -16.14 -9.50
C LYS A 51 7.38 -15.29 -8.97
N ASN A 52 8.59 -15.78 -9.19
CA ASN A 52 9.82 -15.07 -8.85
C ASN A 52 10.55 -14.70 -10.15
N ILE A 53 10.96 -13.44 -10.28
CA ILE A 53 11.68 -12.92 -11.44
C ILE A 53 13.05 -12.44 -10.99
N PHE A 54 14.09 -13.11 -11.46
CA PHE A 54 15.47 -12.73 -11.20
C PHE A 54 15.94 -11.69 -12.23
N LEU A 55 16.47 -10.59 -11.74
CA LEU A 55 17.04 -9.51 -12.55
C LEU A 55 18.51 -9.85 -12.88
N ASN A 56 18.74 -10.46 -14.00
CA ASN A 56 20.05 -10.75 -14.57
C ASN A 56 20.59 -9.54 -15.39
N ARG A 57 21.58 -9.77 -16.27
CA ARG A 57 22.12 -8.73 -17.16
C ARG A 57 21.40 -8.62 -18.52
N ASP A 58 20.52 -9.56 -18.82
CA ASP A 58 19.76 -9.57 -20.07
C ASP A 58 18.47 -8.74 -19.92
N MET A 59 18.52 -7.50 -20.34
CA MET A 59 17.39 -6.58 -20.26
C MET A 59 16.20 -7.04 -21.11
N ALA A 60 16.43 -7.69 -22.26
CA ALA A 60 15.33 -8.19 -23.10
C ALA A 60 14.56 -9.32 -22.39
N MET A 61 15.29 -10.22 -21.73
CA MET A 61 14.69 -11.29 -20.94
C MET A 61 13.95 -10.75 -19.73
N ILE A 62 14.52 -9.76 -19.02
CA ILE A 62 13.86 -9.10 -17.88
C ILE A 62 12.54 -8.48 -18.34
N TYR A 63 12.57 -7.71 -19.42
CA TYR A 63 11.39 -7.06 -19.97
C TYR A 63 10.29 -8.08 -20.30
N LYS A 64 10.68 -9.13 -21.05
CA LYS A 64 9.76 -10.23 -21.40
C LYS A 64 9.15 -10.88 -20.16
N ASN A 65 9.98 -11.26 -19.18
CA ASN A 65 9.52 -11.96 -17.97
C ASN A 65 8.53 -11.11 -17.15
N ILE A 66 8.76 -9.79 -17.04
CA ILE A 66 7.86 -8.89 -16.35
C ILE A 66 6.54 -8.76 -17.13
N PHE A 67 6.59 -8.56 -18.45
CA PHE A 67 5.39 -8.47 -19.28
C PHE A 67 4.55 -9.75 -19.24
N ASP A 68 5.19 -10.92 -19.34
CA ASP A 68 4.51 -12.22 -19.25
C ASP A 68 3.88 -12.44 -17.86
N ALA A 69 4.52 -11.93 -16.81
CA ALA A 69 3.99 -12.03 -15.45
C ALA A 69 2.78 -11.12 -15.21
N LEU A 70 2.77 -9.95 -15.85
CA LEU A 70 1.69 -8.97 -15.71
C LEU A 70 0.53 -9.21 -16.67
N ASN A 71 0.68 -10.12 -17.62
CA ASN A 71 -0.33 -10.39 -18.65
C ASN A 71 -1.73 -10.60 -18.04
N GLY A 72 -2.73 -9.93 -18.61
CA GLY A 72 -4.12 -9.97 -18.16
C GLY A 72 -4.41 -9.18 -16.88
N ALA A 73 -3.43 -8.49 -16.29
CA ALA A 73 -3.66 -7.64 -15.12
C ALA A 73 -4.65 -6.51 -15.44
N LYS A 74 -5.60 -6.30 -14.54
CA LYS A 74 -6.49 -5.12 -14.53
C LYS A 74 -6.08 -4.13 -13.45
N ILE A 75 -5.45 -4.63 -12.40
CA ILE A 75 -4.91 -3.81 -11.31
C ILE A 75 -3.52 -4.36 -10.95
N ILE A 76 -2.55 -3.46 -10.81
CA ILE A 76 -1.19 -3.79 -10.42
C ILE A 76 -0.84 -3.01 -9.15
N PHE A 77 -0.55 -3.75 -8.07
CA PHE A 77 0.08 -3.20 -6.89
C PHE A 77 1.59 -3.31 -7.00
N ILE A 78 2.30 -2.25 -6.68
CA ILE A 78 3.76 -2.19 -6.61
C ILE A 78 4.15 -1.97 -5.15
N VAL A 79 4.92 -2.89 -4.56
CA VAL A 79 5.27 -2.84 -3.12
C VAL A 79 6.77 -2.98 -2.95
N GLY A 80 7.39 -2.09 -2.16
CA GLY A 80 8.82 -2.22 -1.84
C GLY A 80 9.54 -0.92 -1.55
N GLY A 81 10.88 -0.98 -1.51
CA GLY A 81 11.73 0.19 -1.31
C GLY A 81 12.22 0.78 -2.64
N LEU A 82 12.31 2.11 -2.71
CA LEU A 82 12.74 2.83 -3.92
C LEU A 82 14.24 2.75 -4.21
N ALA A 83 15.07 2.59 -3.17
CA ALA A 83 16.52 2.77 -3.29
C ALA A 83 17.26 1.61 -3.95
N GLY A 84 16.58 0.48 -4.16
CA GLY A 84 17.17 -0.75 -4.69
C GLY A 84 17.19 -0.82 -6.21
N ASN A 85 18.12 -1.64 -6.77
CA ASN A 85 18.18 -1.89 -8.21
C ASN A 85 16.91 -2.56 -8.75
N ALA A 86 16.25 -3.39 -7.94
CA ALA A 86 15.02 -4.05 -8.34
C ALA A 86 13.94 -3.02 -8.71
N ALA A 87 13.73 -2.00 -7.88
CA ALA A 87 12.79 -0.93 -8.14
C ALA A 87 13.20 -0.09 -9.37
N ARG A 88 14.49 0.32 -9.42
CA ARG A 88 15.04 1.13 -10.51
C ARG A 88 14.86 0.50 -11.89
N ILE A 89 15.00 -0.83 -11.99
CA ILE A 89 14.86 -1.56 -13.25
C ILE A 89 13.39 -1.87 -13.56
N SER A 90 12.64 -2.34 -12.56
CA SER A 90 11.31 -2.92 -12.81
C SER A 90 10.19 -1.90 -12.88
N VAL A 91 10.28 -0.79 -12.14
CA VAL A 91 9.19 0.21 -12.11
C VAL A 91 8.92 0.82 -13.49
N PRO A 92 9.92 1.27 -14.28
CA PRO A 92 9.67 1.77 -15.63
C PRO A 92 8.97 0.74 -16.53
N ILE A 93 9.34 -0.53 -16.41
CA ILE A 93 8.75 -1.62 -17.20
C ILE A 93 7.30 -1.86 -16.79
N ILE A 94 7.00 -1.89 -15.48
CA ILE A 94 5.65 -2.09 -14.95
C ILE A 94 4.73 -0.94 -15.36
N VAL A 95 5.21 0.30 -15.25
CA VAL A 95 4.44 1.50 -15.64
C VAL A 95 4.18 1.51 -17.15
N SER A 96 5.16 1.14 -17.96
CA SER A 96 4.99 0.99 -19.41
C SER A 96 3.94 -0.07 -19.77
N PHE A 97 3.99 -1.23 -19.10
CA PHE A 97 2.96 -2.27 -19.26
C PHE A 97 1.57 -1.73 -18.90
N ALA A 98 1.44 -1.11 -17.74
CA ALA A 98 0.16 -0.60 -17.26
C ALA A 98 -0.48 0.39 -18.25
N LYS A 99 0.32 1.31 -18.80
CA LYS A 99 -0.13 2.25 -19.84
C LYS A 99 -0.57 1.55 -21.13
N THR A 100 0.19 0.54 -21.55
CA THR A 100 -0.09 -0.19 -22.80
C THR A 100 -1.40 -0.98 -22.71
N TYR A 101 -1.71 -1.55 -21.55
CA TYR A 101 -2.83 -2.45 -21.35
C TYR A 101 -3.98 -1.87 -20.50
N ASP A 102 -3.93 -0.56 -20.23
CA ASP A 102 -4.93 0.17 -19.40
C ASP A 102 -5.19 -0.54 -18.06
N ALA A 103 -4.10 -0.95 -17.39
CA ALA A 103 -4.16 -1.54 -16.06
C ALA A 103 -4.02 -0.44 -15.00
N ALA A 104 -4.93 -0.41 -14.03
CA ALA A 104 -4.83 0.50 -12.91
C ALA A 104 -3.62 0.18 -12.02
N THR A 105 -2.91 1.20 -11.55
CA THR A 105 -1.67 1.06 -10.80
C THR A 105 -1.74 1.70 -9.42
N VAL A 106 -1.30 0.95 -8.40
CA VAL A 106 -1.23 1.41 -7.01
C VAL A 106 0.14 1.08 -6.44
N ALA A 107 0.87 2.08 -5.98
CA ALA A 107 2.21 1.88 -5.43
C ALA A 107 2.25 2.16 -3.91
N PHE A 108 2.72 1.19 -3.13
CA PHE A 108 3.04 1.30 -1.71
C PHE A 108 4.55 1.22 -1.53
N ILE A 109 5.19 2.37 -1.36
CA ILE A 109 6.64 2.49 -1.50
C ILE A 109 7.28 3.13 -0.27
N CYS A 110 8.37 2.52 0.21
CA CYS A 110 9.24 3.12 1.21
C CYS A 110 10.28 4.01 0.52
N LYS A 111 10.29 5.30 0.86
CA LYS A 111 11.38 6.21 0.49
C LYS A 111 12.61 5.92 1.35
N PRO A 112 13.83 6.07 0.79
CA PRO A 112 15.05 5.89 1.59
C PRO A 112 15.12 6.92 2.72
N SER A 113 15.76 6.52 3.82
CA SER A 113 16.08 7.42 4.92
C SER A 113 17.01 8.54 4.46
N VAL A 114 16.97 9.68 5.17
CA VAL A 114 17.94 10.77 5.00
C VAL A 114 19.37 10.33 5.27
N LEU A 115 19.57 9.25 6.03
CA LEU A 115 20.87 8.67 6.34
C LEU A 115 21.42 7.74 5.25
N GLU A 116 20.62 7.40 4.24
CA GLU A 116 21.07 6.55 3.13
C GLU A 116 22.14 7.23 2.28
N ASN A 117 23.01 6.44 1.65
CA ASN A 117 24.06 6.95 0.79
C ASN A 117 23.50 7.61 -0.49
N VAL A 118 24.35 8.42 -1.14
CA VAL A 118 23.97 9.24 -2.31
C VAL A 118 23.45 8.37 -3.47
N THR A 119 24.10 7.24 -3.75
CA THR A 119 23.68 6.34 -4.85
C THR A 119 22.26 5.82 -4.64
N ARG A 120 21.92 5.44 -3.42
CA ARG A 120 20.58 4.95 -3.08
C ARG A 120 19.54 6.06 -3.20
N LYS A 121 19.87 7.29 -2.85
CA LYS A 121 19.00 8.46 -3.04
C LYS A 121 18.76 8.76 -4.51
N ILE A 122 19.82 8.75 -5.34
CA ILE A 122 19.71 8.95 -6.80
C ILE A 122 18.80 7.86 -7.42
N ASN A 123 18.98 6.58 -7.04
CA ASN A 123 18.13 5.50 -7.52
C ASN A 123 16.66 5.72 -7.13
N ALA A 124 16.42 6.18 -5.90
CA ALA A 124 15.08 6.46 -5.41
C ALA A 124 14.42 7.61 -6.18
N ASP A 125 15.13 8.70 -6.42
CA ASP A 125 14.62 9.85 -7.18
C ASP A 125 14.28 9.45 -8.63
N TYR A 126 15.16 8.66 -9.26
CA TYR A 126 14.90 8.12 -10.60
C TYR A 126 13.62 7.29 -10.63
N THR A 127 13.47 6.36 -9.67
CA THR A 127 12.31 5.48 -9.57
C THR A 127 11.03 6.25 -9.26
N LEU A 128 11.12 7.23 -8.34
CA LEU A 128 9.99 8.08 -7.96
C LEU A 128 9.44 8.89 -9.13
N ASN A 129 10.32 9.37 -10.02
CA ASN A 129 9.90 10.10 -11.22
C ASN A 129 9.01 9.23 -12.14
N HIS A 130 9.27 7.94 -12.26
CA HIS A 130 8.42 7.03 -13.02
C HIS A 130 7.11 6.71 -12.26
N LEU A 131 7.15 6.66 -10.93
CA LEU A 131 5.97 6.44 -10.11
C LEU A 131 5.00 7.62 -10.06
N ARG A 132 5.36 8.79 -10.55
CA ARG A 132 4.40 9.90 -10.76
C ARG A 132 3.32 9.58 -11.79
N GLU A 133 3.53 8.56 -12.60
CA GLU A 133 2.62 8.14 -13.66
C GLU A 133 1.65 7.04 -13.21
N VAL A 134 1.76 6.53 -11.95
CA VAL A 134 0.82 5.56 -11.40
C VAL A 134 -0.47 6.25 -10.93
N ASP A 135 -1.57 5.52 -10.93
CA ASP A 135 -2.89 6.07 -10.56
C ASP A 135 -2.98 6.44 -9.09
N THR A 136 -2.34 5.68 -8.20
CA THR A 136 -2.26 6.01 -6.76
C THR A 136 -0.88 5.70 -6.20
N LEU A 137 -0.27 6.66 -5.53
CA LEU A 137 1.06 6.55 -4.93
C LEU A 137 1.02 6.81 -3.42
N PHE A 138 1.32 5.77 -2.64
CA PHE A 138 1.62 5.86 -1.21
C PHE A 138 3.14 5.81 -1.02
N ALA A 139 3.78 6.96 -0.87
CA ALA A 139 5.23 7.07 -0.74
C ALA A 139 5.61 7.45 0.70
N VAL A 140 5.92 6.44 1.51
CA VAL A 140 6.18 6.57 2.96
C VAL A 140 7.66 6.79 3.21
N PRO A 141 8.08 7.89 3.87
CA PRO A 141 9.46 8.06 4.32
C PRO A 141 9.85 6.98 5.34
N ALA A 142 11.07 6.45 5.24
CA ALA A 142 11.55 5.41 6.15
C ALA A 142 11.50 5.85 7.63
N GLU A 143 11.70 7.14 7.88
CA GLU A 143 11.64 7.75 9.21
C GLU A 143 10.27 7.56 9.90
N LYS A 144 9.19 7.48 9.13
CA LYS A 144 7.84 7.28 9.68
C LYS A 144 7.69 5.93 10.39
N PHE A 145 8.42 4.91 9.96
CA PHE A 145 8.40 3.60 10.62
C PHE A 145 9.04 3.63 12.00
N PHE A 146 10.03 4.49 12.24
CA PHE A 146 10.64 4.66 13.57
C PHE A 146 9.62 5.16 14.61
N MET A 147 8.60 5.91 14.20
CA MET A 147 7.56 6.41 15.12
C MET A 147 6.76 5.29 15.78
N PHE A 148 6.62 4.13 15.12
CA PHE A 148 5.99 2.95 15.73
C PHE A 148 6.86 2.28 16.79
N CYS A 149 8.12 2.65 16.83
CA CYS A 149 9.14 2.05 17.68
C CYS A 149 9.65 2.99 18.77
N ILE A 150 9.10 4.21 18.87
CA ILE A 150 9.59 5.27 19.78
C ILE A 150 9.64 4.83 21.26
N ASN A 151 8.71 3.94 21.65
CA ASN A 151 8.66 3.37 23.00
C ASN A 151 9.44 2.05 23.14
N ARG A 152 10.23 1.67 22.10
CA ARG A 152 11.01 0.43 22.04
C ARG A 152 12.47 0.77 21.71
N PRO A 153 13.24 1.37 22.64
CA PRO A 153 14.57 1.88 22.35
C PRO A 153 15.60 0.81 21.96
N GLN A 154 15.28 -0.47 22.19
CA GLN A 154 16.15 -1.61 21.85
C GLN A 154 15.64 -2.40 20.64
N ILE A 155 14.72 -1.82 19.84
CA ILE A 155 14.22 -2.51 18.66
C ILE A 155 15.37 -2.81 17.69
N SER A 156 15.45 -4.04 17.22
CA SER A 156 16.40 -4.43 16.18
C SER A 156 15.96 -3.91 14.80
N LEU A 157 16.91 -3.82 13.87
CA LEU A 157 16.61 -3.45 12.49
C LEU A 157 15.63 -4.44 11.83
N ALA A 158 15.73 -5.73 12.16
CA ALA A 158 14.83 -6.76 11.65
C ALA A 158 13.38 -6.52 12.11
N GLU A 159 13.18 -6.21 13.40
CA GLU A 159 11.86 -5.87 13.94
C GLU A 159 11.29 -4.58 13.35
N LEU A 160 12.14 -3.60 13.03
CA LEU A 160 11.71 -2.39 12.32
C LEU A 160 11.21 -2.71 10.91
N PHE A 161 11.90 -3.60 10.19
CA PHE A 161 11.44 -4.07 8.89
C PHE A 161 10.14 -4.84 8.99
N ASP A 162 9.94 -5.65 10.03
CA ASP A 162 8.67 -6.33 10.28
C ASP A 162 7.51 -5.34 10.49
N VAL A 163 7.75 -4.24 11.20
CA VAL A 163 6.76 -3.17 11.37
C VAL A 163 6.41 -2.54 10.02
N ALA A 164 7.39 -2.24 9.18
CA ALA A 164 7.17 -1.69 7.85
C ALA A 164 6.37 -2.65 6.95
N ASP A 165 6.71 -3.93 6.97
CA ASP A 165 6.04 -4.98 6.21
C ASP A 165 4.58 -5.17 6.69
N ASP A 166 4.30 -5.08 8.02
CA ASP A 166 2.95 -5.09 8.58
C ASP A 166 2.11 -3.91 8.09
N ILE A 167 2.70 -2.73 8.08
CA ILE A 167 2.03 -1.51 7.64
C ILE A 167 1.67 -1.60 6.16
N PHE A 168 2.59 -2.05 5.32
CA PHE A 168 2.31 -2.25 3.89
C PHE A 168 1.28 -3.36 3.67
N CYS A 169 1.36 -4.46 4.41
CA CYS A 169 0.37 -5.53 4.35
C CYS A 169 -1.04 -5.02 4.65
N ARG A 170 -1.20 -4.22 5.72
CA ARG A 170 -2.50 -3.60 6.08
C ARG A 170 -2.94 -2.59 5.03
N GLY A 171 -2.05 -1.72 4.57
CA GLY A 171 -2.35 -0.72 3.53
C GLY A 171 -2.84 -1.38 2.24
N VAL A 172 -2.11 -2.36 1.72
CA VAL A 172 -2.48 -3.12 0.52
C VAL A 172 -3.78 -3.87 0.72
N LYS A 173 -3.95 -4.58 1.85
CA LYS A 173 -5.18 -5.32 2.16
C LYS A 173 -6.40 -4.41 2.14
N ASN A 174 -6.35 -3.30 2.87
CA ASN A 174 -7.47 -2.39 3.00
C ASN A 174 -7.79 -1.69 1.66
N PHE A 175 -6.76 -1.25 0.94
CA PHE A 175 -6.96 -0.63 -0.36
C PHE A 175 -7.48 -1.62 -1.41
N LEU A 176 -7.01 -2.88 -1.36
CA LEU A 176 -7.50 -3.96 -2.20
C LEU A 176 -9.01 -4.21 -1.99
N GLU A 177 -9.50 -4.20 -0.74
CA GLU A 177 -10.92 -4.35 -0.44
C GLU A 177 -11.76 -3.20 -1.03
N ILE A 178 -11.21 -1.99 -1.05
CA ILE A 178 -11.85 -0.82 -1.62
C ILE A 178 -11.94 -0.93 -3.14
N ILE A 179 -10.80 -1.09 -3.83
CA ILE A 179 -10.74 -1.03 -5.29
C ILE A 179 -11.27 -2.27 -6.01
N SER A 180 -11.26 -3.43 -5.35
CA SER A 180 -11.84 -4.65 -5.94
C SER A 180 -13.34 -4.55 -6.20
N LYS A 181 -14.01 -3.63 -5.52
CA LYS A 181 -15.45 -3.36 -5.70
C LYS A 181 -15.71 -2.23 -6.68
N ASP A 182 -14.75 -1.32 -6.84
CA ASP A 182 -14.80 -0.21 -7.79
C ASP A 182 -13.38 0.22 -8.20
N VAL A 183 -12.96 -0.20 -9.39
CA VAL A 183 -11.62 0.11 -9.93
C VAL A 183 -11.43 1.61 -10.15
N SER A 184 -12.50 2.39 -10.36
CA SER A 184 -12.39 3.85 -10.51
C SER A 184 -11.79 4.52 -9.27
N LEU A 185 -11.90 3.87 -8.11
CA LEU A 185 -11.30 4.32 -6.86
C LEU A 185 -9.77 4.16 -6.83
N SER A 186 -9.15 3.51 -7.82
CA SER A 186 -7.68 3.43 -7.93
C SER A 186 -7.02 4.75 -8.34
N LYS A 187 -7.75 5.66 -9.02
CA LYS A 187 -7.20 6.93 -9.54
C LYS A 187 -7.23 8.02 -8.47
N ARG A 188 -6.23 8.06 -7.62
CA ARG A 188 -6.16 8.94 -6.43
C ARG A 188 -4.99 9.91 -6.42
N GLY A 189 -3.98 9.75 -7.28
CA GLY A 189 -2.76 10.56 -7.25
C GLY A 189 -1.89 10.24 -6.03
N ASN A 190 -1.21 11.24 -5.47
CA ASN A 190 -0.48 11.08 -4.22
C ASN A 190 -1.44 10.84 -3.07
N ALA A 191 -1.22 9.77 -2.32
CA ALA A 191 -2.10 9.35 -1.26
C ALA A 191 -1.35 9.05 0.04
N ALA A 192 -2.02 9.27 1.16
CA ALA A 192 -1.60 8.81 2.47
C ALA A 192 -2.72 7.99 3.10
N PHE A 193 -2.37 7.11 4.03
CA PHE A 193 -3.35 6.32 4.74
C PHE A 193 -3.10 6.28 6.24
N GLY A 194 -4.19 6.21 6.99
CA GLY A 194 -4.19 5.96 8.41
C GLY A 194 -5.01 4.72 8.75
N TYR A 195 -4.63 4.03 9.81
CA TYR A 195 -5.29 2.83 10.30
C TYR A 195 -5.44 2.89 11.82
N GLY A 196 -6.58 2.42 12.31
CA GLY A 196 -6.84 2.30 13.76
C GLY A 196 -7.86 1.21 14.05
N ASP A 197 -7.75 0.58 15.22
CA ASP A 197 -8.74 -0.34 15.72
C ASP A 197 -9.11 -0.02 17.17
N ALA A 198 -10.40 -0.09 17.49
CA ALA A 198 -10.94 0.23 18.80
C ALA A 198 -12.28 -0.49 19.04
N ALA A 199 -12.85 -0.31 20.22
CA ALA A 199 -14.19 -0.82 20.51
C ALA A 199 -15.31 0.01 19.86
N THR A 200 -15.06 1.27 19.51
CA THR A 200 -16.04 2.16 18.87
C THR A 200 -15.54 2.70 17.53
N ALA A 201 -16.47 3.01 16.60
CA ALA A 201 -16.12 3.58 15.31
C ALA A 201 -15.41 4.94 15.45
N LEU A 202 -15.85 5.79 16.37
CA LEU A 202 -15.25 7.10 16.61
C LEU A 202 -13.80 6.97 17.10
N ASP A 203 -13.53 6.05 18.04
CA ASP A 203 -12.17 5.90 18.57
C ASP A 203 -11.26 5.24 17.53
N ALA A 204 -11.76 4.27 16.76
CA ALA A 204 -11.02 3.68 15.65
C ALA A 204 -10.62 4.74 14.62
N VAL A 205 -11.54 5.64 14.24
CA VAL A 205 -11.28 6.76 13.31
C VAL A 205 -10.30 7.77 13.90
N LYS A 206 -10.39 8.09 15.19
CA LYS A 206 -9.41 8.96 15.86
C LYS A 206 -8.01 8.37 15.87
N LEU A 207 -7.89 7.06 16.10
CA LEU A 207 -6.60 6.37 16.03
C LEU A 207 -6.07 6.35 14.60
N ALA A 208 -6.93 6.09 13.61
CA ALA A 208 -6.56 6.14 12.20
C ALA A 208 -6.08 7.53 11.77
N ALA A 209 -6.73 8.60 12.23
CA ALA A 209 -6.34 9.98 11.94
C ALA A 209 -5.01 10.39 12.57
N LYS A 210 -4.61 9.72 13.66
CA LYS A 210 -3.32 9.92 14.34
C LYS A 210 -2.26 8.90 13.93
N PHE A 211 -2.54 8.09 12.93
CA PHE A 211 -1.61 7.07 12.47
C PHE A 211 -0.32 7.74 11.96
N PRO A 212 0.88 7.33 12.40
CA PRO A 212 2.10 8.09 12.15
C PRO A 212 2.46 8.32 10.68
N ILE A 213 1.93 7.51 9.77
CA ILE A 213 2.12 7.70 8.32
C ILE A 213 1.21 8.80 7.78
N LEU A 214 0.01 8.94 8.32
CA LEU A 214 -0.91 10.02 7.97
C LEU A 214 -0.53 11.27 8.76
N GLU A 215 -0.11 12.32 8.08
CA GLU A 215 0.23 13.58 8.72
C GLU A 215 -1.05 14.35 9.07
N GLU A 216 -1.02 15.13 10.16
CA GLU A 216 -2.20 15.86 10.63
C GLU A 216 -2.80 16.80 9.56
N ASP A 217 -1.94 17.41 8.75
CA ASP A 217 -2.38 18.30 7.68
C ASP A 217 -2.88 17.55 6.43
N GLU A 218 -2.64 16.24 6.31
CA GLU A 218 -3.07 15.47 5.15
C GLU A 218 -4.59 15.31 5.08
N ILE A 219 -5.27 15.20 6.22
CA ILE A 219 -6.73 15.22 6.26
C ILE A 219 -7.25 16.61 5.91
N LYS A 220 -6.65 17.66 6.50
CA LYS A 220 -7.09 19.04 6.31
C LYS A 220 -6.89 19.56 4.88
N THR A 221 -5.85 19.08 4.19
CA THR A 221 -5.50 19.52 2.83
C THR A 221 -5.91 18.54 1.74
N ALA A 222 -6.56 17.44 2.13
CA ALA A 222 -7.00 16.40 1.19
C ALA A 222 -8.08 16.94 0.24
N GLN A 223 -7.98 16.56 -1.02
CA GLN A 223 -9.05 16.80 -2.00
C GLN A 223 -10.13 15.74 -1.93
N LYS A 224 -9.73 14.51 -1.61
CA LYS A 224 -10.66 13.39 -1.40
C LYS A 224 -10.24 12.62 -0.17
N VAL A 225 -11.23 12.28 0.65
CA VAL A 225 -11.03 11.41 1.82
C VAL A 225 -11.99 10.24 1.72
N PHE A 226 -11.44 9.06 1.85
CA PHE A 226 -12.20 7.82 1.94
C PHE A 226 -12.02 7.22 3.33
N VAL A 227 -13.14 6.93 4.01
CA VAL A 227 -13.16 6.26 5.31
C VAL A 227 -13.80 4.89 5.15
N HIS A 228 -13.05 3.84 5.44
CA HIS A 228 -13.54 2.48 5.51
C HIS A 228 -13.65 2.05 6.96
N LEU A 229 -14.84 1.64 7.39
CA LEU A 229 -15.13 1.08 8.70
C LEU A 229 -15.47 -0.39 8.54
N ALA A 230 -14.77 -1.27 9.24
CA ALA A 230 -15.02 -2.69 9.23
C ALA A 230 -15.30 -3.21 10.65
N SER A 231 -16.34 -4.02 10.82
CA SER A 231 -16.81 -4.50 12.13
C SER A 231 -17.40 -5.91 12.04
N GLY A 232 -17.49 -6.59 13.17
CA GLY A 232 -18.10 -7.93 13.23
C GLY A 232 -19.63 -7.91 13.15
N THR A 233 -20.25 -6.81 13.55
CA THR A 233 -21.71 -6.59 13.54
C THR A 233 -22.02 -5.22 12.96
N PRO A 234 -23.25 -4.98 12.44
CA PRO A 234 -23.66 -3.67 11.95
C PRO A 234 -23.45 -2.58 13.01
N LEU A 235 -22.84 -1.47 12.63
CA LEU A 235 -22.61 -0.34 13.52
C LEU A 235 -23.90 0.48 13.70
N PRO A 236 -24.21 0.96 14.92
CA PRO A 236 -25.31 1.90 15.11
C PRO A 236 -25.13 3.16 14.25
N LEU A 237 -26.23 3.66 13.67
CA LEU A 237 -26.19 4.86 12.84
C LEU A 237 -25.57 6.07 13.55
N SER A 238 -25.82 6.22 14.86
CA SER A 238 -25.22 7.28 15.69
C SER A 238 -23.69 7.14 15.78
N SER A 239 -23.17 5.92 15.82
CA SER A 239 -21.74 5.63 15.88
C SER A 239 -21.07 5.95 14.52
N LEU A 240 -21.73 5.58 13.42
CA LEU A 240 -21.28 5.92 12.07
C LEU A 240 -21.29 7.44 11.85
N ASP A 241 -22.37 8.13 12.23
CA ASP A 241 -22.51 9.58 12.10
C ASP A 241 -21.42 10.31 12.90
N ALA A 242 -21.16 9.90 14.15
CA ALA A 242 -20.12 10.49 14.97
C ALA A 242 -18.71 10.34 14.36
N ALA A 243 -18.41 9.14 13.83
CA ALA A 243 -17.13 8.86 13.18
C ALA A 243 -16.95 9.68 11.88
N GLN A 244 -18.01 9.77 11.07
CA GLN A 244 -17.99 10.56 9.83
C GLN A 244 -17.88 12.07 10.11
N LYS A 245 -18.63 12.60 11.08
CA LYS A 245 -18.57 14.00 11.49
C LYS A 245 -17.18 14.40 11.99
N PHE A 246 -16.52 13.52 12.74
CA PHE A 246 -15.16 13.78 13.22
C PHE A 246 -14.19 14.06 12.07
N ILE A 247 -14.26 13.34 10.96
CA ILE A 247 -13.44 13.58 9.77
C ILE A 247 -13.94 14.79 8.99
N LYS A 248 -15.25 14.88 8.70
CA LYS A 248 -15.84 15.96 7.89
C LYS A 248 -15.54 17.35 8.47
N ASN A 249 -15.53 17.48 9.80
CA ASN A 249 -15.22 18.74 10.48
C ASN A 249 -13.77 19.21 10.29
N GLN A 250 -12.88 18.35 9.76
CA GLN A 250 -11.48 18.67 9.49
C GLN A 250 -11.23 18.98 8.01
N LEU A 251 -12.18 18.69 7.13
CA LEU A 251 -12.03 18.82 5.68
C LEU A 251 -12.27 20.24 5.20
N GLN A 252 -11.66 20.59 4.07
CA GLN A 252 -12.03 21.78 3.31
C GLN A 252 -13.43 21.61 2.73
N PRO A 253 -14.19 22.70 2.52
CA PRO A 253 -15.55 22.64 1.99
C PRO A 253 -15.68 21.93 0.64
N GLU A 254 -14.63 22.02 -0.20
CA GLU A 254 -14.58 21.43 -1.55
C GLU A 254 -14.10 19.98 -1.56
N ALA A 255 -13.67 19.44 -0.42
CA ALA A 255 -13.16 18.09 -0.33
C ALA A 255 -14.27 17.04 -0.52
N GLU A 256 -14.01 16.09 -1.41
CA GLU A 256 -14.90 14.94 -1.60
C GLU A 256 -14.74 13.97 -0.42
N PHE A 257 -15.84 13.64 0.24
CA PHE A 257 -15.87 12.66 1.34
C PHE A 257 -16.67 11.44 0.95
N LEU A 258 -16.04 10.28 1.06
CA LEU A 258 -16.67 8.98 0.85
C LEU A 258 -16.49 8.13 2.11
N SER A 259 -17.51 7.38 2.49
CA SER A 259 -17.41 6.40 3.56
C SER A 259 -18.08 5.09 3.19
N ARG A 260 -17.54 4.01 3.73
CA ARG A 260 -18.06 2.66 3.53
C ARG A 260 -17.99 1.87 4.82
N GLU A 261 -19.03 1.07 5.07
CA GLU A 261 -19.05 0.05 6.09
C GLU A 261 -18.87 -1.34 5.47
N GLU A 262 -18.10 -2.19 6.16
CA GLU A 262 -17.97 -3.60 5.88
C GLU A 262 -18.31 -4.39 7.15
N ILE A 263 -19.19 -5.39 7.01
CA ILE A 263 -19.55 -6.28 8.09
C ILE A 263 -18.91 -7.64 7.83
N ASN A 264 -18.05 -8.08 8.74
CA ASN A 264 -17.41 -9.38 8.69
C ASN A 264 -17.32 -9.97 10.10
N PRO A 265 -18.07 -11.04 10.40
CA PRO A 265 -18.11 -11.63 11.74
C PRO A 265 -16.73 -12.02 12.32
N LEU A 266 -15.72 -12.21 11.48
CA LEU A 266 -14.35 -12.51 11.90
C LEU A 266 -13.68 -11.36 12.68
N PHE A 267 -14.20 -10.14 12.58
CA PHE A 267 -13.68 -8.98 13.32
C PHE A 267 -14.11 -8.93 14.79
N GLY A 268 -15.07 -9.78 15.20
CA GLY A 268 -15.55 -9.84 16.58
C GLY A 268 -16.14 -8.51 17.05
N GLU A 269 -15.77 -8.08 18.25
CA GLU A 269 -16.26 -6.84 18.86
C GLU A 269 -15.46 -5.59 18.46
N LYS A 270 -14.38 -5.75 17.69
CA LYS A 270 -13.53 -4.63 17.27
C LYS A 270 -14.08 -3.93 16.04
N VAL A 271 -13.90 -2.62 16.02
CA VAL A 271 -14.12 -1.77 14.85
C VAL A 271 -12.76 -1.36 14.30
N PHE A 272 -12.56 -1.56 13.02
CA PHE A 272 -11.37 -1.18 12.28
C PHE A 272 -11.68 0.01 11.40
N ALA A 273 -10.84 1.02 11.43
CA ALA A 273 -10.96 2.18 10.57
C ALA A 273 -9.73 2.32 9.68
N THR A 274 -9.96 2.60 8.39
CA THR A 274 -8.92 3.02 7.46
C THR A 274 -9.31 4.35 6.85
N ILE A 275 -8.42 5.32 6.91
CA ILE A 275 -8.57 6.62 6.27
C ILE A 275 -7.59 6.68 5.10
N ILE A 276 -8.04 7.08 3.92
CA ILE A 276 -7.19 7.34 2.76
C ILE A 276 -7.43 8.77 2.33
N CYS A 277 -6.36 9.55 2.34
CA CYS A 277 -6.35 10.94 1.90
C CYS A 277 -5.60 11.04 0.58
N THR A 278 -6.13 11.81 -0.37
CA THR A 278 -5.46 12.03 -1.65
C THR A 278 -5.26 13.51 -1.92
N ARG A 279 -4.12 13.82 -2.54
CA ARG A 279 -3.76 15.16 -3.02
C ARG A 279 -3.53 15.11 -4.53
N LYS A 280 -3.67 16.25 -5.17
CA LYS A 280 -3.23 16.40 -6.57
C LYS A 280 -1.75 16.18 -6.74
#